data_3aa2bd2e5a4927d3de4bb4d1e889d805
#
_entry.id   3aa2bd2e5a4927d3de4bb4d1e889d805
#
_cell.length_a   1.000
_cell.length_b   1.000
_cell.length_c   1.000
_cell.angle_alpha   90.00
_cell.angle_beta   90.00
_cell.angle_gamma   90.00
#
_symmetry.space_group_name_H-M   'P 1'
#
loop_
_entity.id
_entity.type
_entity.pdbx_description
1 polymer ?
#
loop_
_entity_poly.entity_id
_entity_poly.type
_entity_poly.pdbx_seq_one_letter_code
_entity_poly.pdbx_strand_id
1 'polypeptide(L)'
;MADIHTVEQSTVLHVREEIPTIISPTLGNVGPLTIATSTITTMFITLIFIILCISVSRSKLIPNKFQHLLEIFYEMVDSFIASIVGNKERAKEIVPYVGAIMTYLIIANLLPMFPLIGSFYITIDGEHFPLFRGATTDFNTTFGLALAVVVTMQVIGIREQGVFGYLSHFIQIKQVIKGFKKSFGEGMTSIVGFFVGLIEIVSELAKVLSLSLRLFGNMFAHEVLTVILLGAFSVAVPAIWMGMGLLVGVVQSIVFVALVTVYYSLVLKKEHGEH
;
A
#
# COMPACT_ATOMS: atom_id res chain seq x y z
N MET A 1 -29.22 8.27 -41.90
CA MET A 1 -28.59 9.32 -41.09
C MET A 1 -28.98 9.25 -39.58
N ALA A 2 -30.03 8.50 -39.23
CA ALA A 2 -30.46 8.31 -37.83
C ALA A 2 -29.68 7.26 -37.05
N ASP A 3 -29.05 6.30 -37.72
CA ASP A 3 -28.38 5.18 -37.04
C ASP A 3 -26.99 5.51 -36.48
N ILE A 4 -26.32 6.55 -37.01
CA ILE A 4 -24.99 6.92 -36.53
C ILE A 4 -25.06 7.60 -35.16
N HIS A 5 -26.05 8.46 -34.95
CA HIS A 5 -26.26 9.12 -33.66
C HIS A 5 -26.68 8.18 -32.52
N THR A 6 -27.46 7.14 -32.83
CA THR A 6 -27.86 6.12 -31.83
C THR A 6 -26.70 5.20 -31.44
N VAL A 7 -25.84 4.83 -32.38
CA VAL A 7 -24.65 4.03 -32.10
C VAL A 7 -23.61 4.83 -31.31
N GLU A 8 -23.44 6.12 -31.64
CA GLU A 8 -22.52 6.97 -30.89
C GLU A 8 -23.01 7.27 -29.45
N GLN A 9 -24.32 7.46 -29.26
CA GLN A 9 -24.89 7.61 -27.91
C GLN A 9 -24.83 6.32 -27.11
N SER A 10 -25.06 5.14 -27.70
CA SER A 10 -24.95 3.87 -26.99
C SER A 10 -23.50 3.55 -26.61
N THR A 11 -22.55 3.87 -27.48
CA THR A 11 -21.11 3.68 -27.20
C THR A 11 -20.62 4.63 -26.10
N VAL A 12 -21.07 5.89 -26.12
CA VAL A 12 -20.73 6.88 -25.10
C VAL A 12 -21.38 6.54 -23.73
N LEU A 13 -22.61 6.00 -23.75
CA LEU A 13 -23.28 5.52 -22.54
C LEU A 13 -22.58 4.31 -21.96
N HIS A 14 -22.16 3.32 -22.76
CA HIS A 14 -21.38 2.17 -22.27
C HIS A 14 -20.03 2.57 -21.70
N VAL A 15 -19.31 3.50 -22.32
CA VAL A 15 -18.04 4.01 -21.78
C VAL A 15 -18.26 4.80 -20.47
N ARG A 16 -19.42 5.45 -20.32
CA ARG A 16 -19.75 6.21 -19.10
C ARG A 16 -20.11 5.30 -17.91
N GLU A 17 -20.68 4.13 -18.17
CA GLU A 17 -21.01 3.12 -17.14
C GLU A 17 -19.78 2.33 -16.65
N GLU A 18 -18.71 2.26 -17.48
CA GLU A 18 -17.48 1.51 -17.16
C GLU A 18 -16.38 2.35 -16.48
N ILE A 19 -16.56 3.67 -16.28
CA ILE A 19 -15.53 4.48 -15.61
C ILE A 19 -15.40 4.04 -14.14
N PRO A 20 -14.22 3.59 -13.69
CA PRO A 20 -14.00 3.16 -12.32
C PRO A 20 -14.29 4.28 -11.34
N THR A 21 -15.04 3.99 -10.29
CA THR A 21 -15.30 4.90 -9.18
C THR A 21 -14.18 4.82 -8.14
N ILE A 22 -13.97 5.90 -7.36
CA ILE A 22 -12.93 5.97 -6.31
C ILE A 22 -13.13 4.90 -5.22
N ILE A 23 -14.40 4.58 -4.94
CA ILE A 23 -14.79 3.53 -3.99
C ILE A 23 -15.45 2.40 -4.79
N SER A 24 -15.05 1.17 -4.50
CA SER A 24 -15.60 -0.01 -5.18
C SER A 24 -17.11 -0.16 -4.93
N PRO A 25 -17.87 -0.59 -5.94
CA PRO A 25 -19.30 -0.84 -5.79
C PRO A 25 -19.57 -1.91 -4.70
N THR A 26 -20.61 -1.68 -3.94
CA THR A 26 -21.01 -2.57 -2.84
C THR A 26 -21.92 -3.68 -3.36
N LEU A 27 -21.55 -4.92 -3.06
CA LEU A 27 -22.31 -6.13 -3.44
C LEU A 27 -23.45 -6.44 -2.47
N GLY A 28 -23.34 -5.96 -1.23
CA GLY A 28 -24.31 -6.21 -0.17
C GLY A 28 -23.77 -5.88 1.21
N ASN A 29 -24.66 -5.92 2.20
CA ASN A 29 -24.31 -5.68 3.59
C ASN A 29 -24.44 -6.98 4.40
N VAL A 30 -23.39 -7.36 5.12
CA VAL A 30 -23.41 -8.43 6.10
C VAL A 30 -23.29 -7.80 7.49
N GLY A 31 -24.44 -7.48 8.10
CA GLY A 31 -24.51 -6.72 9.33
C GLY A 31 -23.97 -5.28 9.15
N PRO A 32 -23.03 -4.83 9.98
CA PRO A 32 -22.44 -3.48 9.85
C PRO A 32 -21.34 -3.39 8.77
N LEU A 33 -20.97 -4.51 8.12
CA LEU A 33 -19.91 -4.57 7.12
C LEU A 33 -20.51 -4.56 5.71
N THR A 34 -20.02 -3.63 4.88
CA THR A 34 -20.30 -3.57 3.46
C THR A 34 -19.30 -4.42 2.69
N ILE A 35 -19.77 -5.38 1.90
CA ILE A 35 -18.92 -6.17 1.01
C ILE A 35 -18.84 -5.45 -0.32
N ALA A 36 -17.67 -4.97 -0.68
CA ALA A 36 -17.35 -4.38 -1.97
C ALA A 36 -16.64 -5.41 -2.89
N THR A 37 -16.63 -5.18 -4.21
CA THR A 37 -15.91 -6.04 -5.16
C THR A 37 -14.42 -6.11 -4.84
N SER A 38 -13.79 -5.01 -4.40
CA SER A 38 -12.41 -4.97 -3.92
C SER A 38 -12.15 -5.87 -2.71
N THR A 39 -13.16 -6.06 -1.84
CA THR A 39 -13.08 -6.96 -0.68
C THR A 39 -12.90 -8.42 -1.13
N ILE A 40 -13.63 -8.86 -2.16
CA ILE A 40 -13.51 -10.22 -2.72
C ILE A 40 -12.10 -10.42 -3.27
N THR A 41 -11.59 -9.45 -4.03
CA THR A 41 -10.24 -9.50 -4.58
C THR A 41 -9.19 -9.56 -3.47
N THR A 42 -9.34 -8.75 -2.42
CA THR A 42 -8.45 -8.75 -1.26
C THR A 42 -8.47 -10.11 -0.54
N MET A 43 -9.64 -10.72 -0.35
CA MET A 43 -9.76 -12.07 0.23
C MET A 43 -9.06 -13.12 -0.65
N PHE A 44 -9.23 -13.04 -1.97
CA PHE A 44 -8.58 -13.95 -2.91
C PHE A 44 -7.06 -13.80 -2.90
N ILE A 45 -6.55 -12.57 -2.89
CA ILE A 45 -5.10 -12.29 -2.76
C ILE A 45 -4.57 -12.82 -1.44
N THR A 46 -5.30 -12.60 -0.35
CA THR A 46 -4.91 -13.10 0.98
C THR A 46 -4.85 -14.62 1.00
N LEU A 47 -5.79 -15.31 0.34
CA LEU A 47 -5.77 -16.77 0.20
C LEU A 47 -4.54 -17.23 -0.57
N ILE A 48 -4.22 -16.61 -1.71
CA ILE A 48 -3.00 -16.89 -2.49
C ILE A 48 -1.76 -16.71 -1.60
N PHE A 49 -1.71 -15.60 -0.85
CA PHE A 49 -0.59 -15.29 0.05
C PHE A 49 -0.44 -16.35 1.15
N ILE A 50 -1.53 -16.81 1.77
CA ILE A 50 -1.51 -17.88 2.77
C ILE A 50 -0.99 -19.19 2.15
N ILE A 51 -1.44 -19.55 0.94
CA ILE A 51 -0.96 -20.74 0.23
C ILE A 51 0.55 -20.66 -0.04
N LEU A 52 1.04 -19.48 -0.45
CA LEU A 52 2.47 -19.24 -0.63
C LEU A 52 3.25 -19.40 0.69
N CYS A 53 2.75 -18.83 1.78
CA CYS A 53 3.38 -18.97 3.11
C CYS A 53 3.45 -20.43 3.57
N ILE A 54 2.38 -21.22 3.35
CA ILE A 54 2.36 -22.65 3.67
C ILE A 54 3.34 -23.42 2.79
N SER A 55 3.45 -23.08 1.50
CA SER A 55 4.41 -23.69 0.57
C SER A 55 5.85 -23.44 1.00
N VAL A 56 6.18 -22.22 1.42
CA VAL A 56 7.51 -21.85 1.93
C VAL A 56 7.80 -22.56 3.26
N SER A 57 6.82 -22.64 4.15
CA SER A 57 6.97 -23.35 5.45
C SER A 57 7.28 -24.83 5.30
N ARG A 58 6.89 -25.46 4.18
CA ARG A 58 7.17 -26.86 3.86
C ARG A 58 8.40 -27.05 2.97
N SER A 59 9.31 -26.08 2.93
CA SER A 59 10.50 -26.11 2.09
C SER A 59 11.40 -27.30 2.43
N LYS A 60 12.00 -27.90 1.38
CA LYS A 60 12.91 -29.05 1.49
C LYS A 60 14.35 -28.57 1.36
N LEU A 61 15.29 -29.35 1.96
CA LEU A 61 16.73 -29.10 1.83
C LEU A 61 17.23 -29.11 0.38
N ILE A 62 16.57 -29.88 -0.50
CA ILE A 62 16.82 -29.84 -1.95
C ILE A 62 15.65 -29.08 -2.58
N PRO A 63 15.85 -27.82 -3.01
CA PRO A 63 14.78 -26.97 -3.47
C PRO A 63 14.19 -27.44 -4.81
N ASN A 64 12.86 -27.43 -4.92
CA ASN A 64 12.17 -27.51 -6.19
C ASN A 64 12.36 -26.20 -6.97
N LYS A 65 12.14 -26.21 -8.29
CA LYS A 65 12.25 -25.00 -9.14
C LYS A 65 11.43 -23.81 -8.62
N PHE A 66 10.25 -24.07 -8.10
CA PHE A 66 9.38 -23.03 -7.51
C PHE A 66 9.96 -22.50 -6.18
N GLN A 67 10.45 -23.37 -5.31
CA GLN A 67 11.11 -22.99 -4.07
C GLN A 67 12.35 -22.14 -4.34
N HIS A 68 13.18 -22.53 -5.31
CA HIS A 68 14.36 -21.79 -5.72
C HIS A 68 14.03 -20.39 -6.22
N LEU A 69 12.92 -20.23 -6.99
CA LEU A 69 12.45 -18.92 -7.41
C LEU A 69 12.07 -18.02 -6.22
N LEU A 70 11.39 -18.58 -5.22
CA LEU A 70 11.03 -17.84 -4.01
C LEU A 70 12.24 -17.49 -3.15
N GLU A 71 13.26 -18.37 -3.09
CA GLU A 71 14.52 -18.11 -2.41
C GLU A 71 15.28 -16.94 -3.06
N ILE A 72 15.40 -16.94 -4.40
CA ILE A 72 16.01 -15.82 -5.14
C ILE A 72 15.25 -14.51 -4.87
N PHE A 73 13.92 -14.56 -4.90
CA PHE A 73 13.11 -13.38 -4.59
C PHE A 73 13.35 -12.88 -3.16
N TYR A 74 13.39 -13.78 -2.18
CA TYR A 74 13.67 -13.43 -0.79
C TYR A 74 15.07 -12.83 -0.61
N GLU A 75 16.11 -13.41 -1.22
CA GLU A 75 17.48 -12.87 -1.19
C GLU A 75 17.56 -11.48 -1.84
N MET A 76 16.83 -11.25 -2.92
CA MET A 76 16.73 -9.92 -3.55
C MET A 76 16.10 -8.91 -2.60
N VAL A 77 15.00 -9.27 -1.92
CA VAL A 77 14.33 -8.41 -0.95
C VAL A 77 15.21 -8.14 0.26
N ASP A 78 15.88 -9.16 0.81
CA ASP A 78 16.81 -9.03 1.93
C ASP A 78 17.97 -8.08 1.60
N SER A 79 18.60 -8.26 0.44
CA SER A 79 19.67 -7.39 -0.04
C SER A 79 19.22 -5.95 -0.26
N PHE A 80 18.01 -5.78 -0.79
CA PHE A 80 17.43 -4.46 -1.02
C PHE A 80 17.17 -3.73 0.30
N ILE A 81 16.53 -4.39 1.28
CA ILE A 81 16.26 -3.83 2.60
C ILE A 81 17.56 -3.53 3.34
N ALA A 82 18.54 -4.46 3.30
CA ALA A 82 19.85 -4.27 3.92
C ALA A 82 20.60 -3.07 3.36
N SER A 83 20.48 -2.78 2.06
CA SER A 83 21.09 -1.61 1.43
C SER A 83 20.51 -0.29 1.94
N ILE A 84 19.22 -0.24 2.28
CA ILE A 84 18.54 0.96 2.79
C ILE A 84 18.82 1.15 4.28
N VAL A 85 18.77 0.08 5.08
CA VAL A 85 18.99 0.13 6.53
C VAL A 85 20.46 0.40 6.87
N GLY A 86 21.39 -0.04 6.00
CA GLY A 86 22.85 0.09 6.19
C GLY A 86 23.44 -0.85 7.25
N ASN A 87 22.63 -1.72 7.87
CA ASN A 87 23.05 -2.70 8.86
C ASN A 87 22.29 -4.02 8.63
N LYS A 88 23.03 -5.10 8.29
CA LYS A 88 22.46 -6.40 7.97
C LYS A 88 21.72 -7.07 9.13
N GLU A 89 22.21 -6.93 10.36
CA GLU A 89 21.56 -7.56 11.53
C GLU A 89 20.19 -6.92 11.80
N ARG A 90 20.09 -5.61 11.72
CA ARG A 90 18.83 -4.87 11.86
C ARG A 90 17.87 -5.12 10.69
N ALA A 91 18.41 -5.27 9.48
CA ALA A 91 17.62 -5.60 8.30
C ALA A 91 16.87 -6.93 8.49
N LYS A 92 17.53 -7.95 9.06
CA LYS A 92 16.93 -9.28 9.31
C LYS A 92 15.66 -9.23 10.18
N GLU A 93 15.55 -8.28 11.08
CA GLU A 93 14.38 -8.11 11.95
C GLU A 93 13.14 -7.65 11.18
N ILE A 94 13.35 -6.78 10.18
CA ILE A 94 12.25 -6.18 9.41
C ILE A 94 11.96 -6.92 8.10
N VAL A 95 12.93 -7.66 7.56
CA VAL A 95 12.79 -8.40 6.29
C VAL A 95 11.53 -9.26 6.23
N PRO A 96 11.14 -10.04 7.26
CA PRO A 96 9.91 -10.83 7.19
C PRO A 96 8.66 -9.98 7.02
N TYR A 97 8.58 -8.83 7.71
CA TYR A 97 7.44 -7.94 7.65
C TYR A 97 7.37 -7.18 6.32
N VAL A 98 8.46 -6.54 5.94
CA VAL A 98 8.54 -5.75 4.71
C VAL A 98 8.49 -6.63 3.47
N GLY A 99 9.11 -7.82 3.51
CA GLY A 99 9.04 -8.82 2.46
C GLY A 99 7.62 -9.36 2.26
N ALA A 100 6.86 -9.57 3.35
CA ALA A 100 5.46 -9.94 3.27
C ALA A 100 4.62 -8.86 2.59
N ILE A 101 4.81 -7.58 2.94
CA ILE A 101 4.14 -6.45 2.30
C ILE A 101 4.50 -6.36 0.82
N MET A 102 5.78 -6.53 0.47
CA MET A 102 6.23 -6.50 -0.92
C MET A 102 5.58 -7.60 -1.75
N THR A 103 5.57 -8.83 -1.24
CA THR A 103 4.93 -9.98 -1.91
C THR A 103 3.43 -9.73 -2.10
N TYR A 104 2.75 -9.27 -1.05
CA TYR A 104 1.32 -8.92 -1.11
C TYR A 104 1.05 -7.86 -2.18
N LEU A 105 1.82 -6.76 -2.18
CA LEU A 105 1.64 -5.66 -3.13
C LEU A 105 1.92 -6.06 -4.58
N ILE A 106 2.95 -6.87 -4.82
CA ILE A 106 3.23 -7.39 -6.16
C ILE A 106 2.03 -8.20 -6.65
N ILE A 107 1.51 -9.11 -5.84
CA ILE A 107 0.33 -9.91 -6.22
C ILE A 107 -0.88 -9.00 -6.44
N ALA A 108 -1.14 -8.06 -5.52
CA ALA A 108 -2.28 -7.16 -5.58
C ALA A 108 -2.28 -6.23 -6.81
N ASN A 109 -1.10 -5.77 -7.22
CA ASN A 109 -0.95 -4.89 -8.38
C ASN A 109 -0.93 -5.65 -9.71
N LEU A 110 -0.36 -6.87 -9.73
CA LEU A 110 -0.28 -7.65 -10.96
C LEU A 110 -1.57 -8.41 -11.27
N LEU A 111 -2.28 -8.90 -10.24
CA LEU A 111 -3.46 -9.74 -10.41
C LEU A 111 -4.55 -9.12 -11.31
N PRO A 112 -4.94 -7.85 -11.14
CA PRO A 112 -5.97 -7.21 -11.97
C PRO A 112 -5.55 -7.02 -13.42
N MET A 113 -4.26 -7.04 -13.71
CA MET A 113 -3.73 -6.84 -15.05
C MET A 113 -3.77 -8.09 -15.92
N PHE A 114 -4.06 -9.26 -15.33
CA PHE A 114 -4.30 -10.46 -16.10
C PHE A 114 -5.71 -10.41 -16.75
N PRO A 115 -5.81 -10.39 -18.09
CA PRO A 115 -7.09 -10.21 -18.77
C PRO A 115 -8.11 -11.30 -18.45
N LEU A 116 -7.65 -12.49 -18.08
CA LEU A 116 -8.52 -13.59 -17.68
C LEU A 116 -9.31 -13.28 -16.38
N ILE A 117 -8.69 -12.59 -15.45
CA ILE A 117 -9.28 -12.25 -14.14
C ILE A 117 -10.25 -11.08 -14.28
N GLY A 118 -9.92 -10.09 -15.11
CA GLY A 118 -10.78 -8.96 -15.44
C GLY A 118 -12.05 -9.32 -16.25
N SER A 119 -12.15 -10.57 -16.76
CA SER A 119 -13.29 -11.01 -17.59
C SER A 119 -14.47 -11.54 -16.77
N PHE A 120 -14.37 -11.67 -15.47
CA PHE A 120 -15.47 -12.12 -14.62
C PHE A 120 -16.31 -10.94 -14.17
N TYR A 121 -17.56 -10.90 -14.62
CA TYR A 121 -18.55 -9.88 -14.25
C TYR A 121 -19.66 -10.48 -13.39
N ILE A 122 -20.16 -9.69 -12.45
CA ILE A 122 -21.37 -10.00 -11.70
C ILE A 122 -22.43 -8.95 -12.04
N THR A 123 -23.68 -9.39 -12.23
CA THR A 123 -24.81 -8.50 -12.54
C THR A 123 -25.58 -8.23 -11.27
N ILE A 124 -25.70 -6.97 -10.87
CA ILE A 124 -26.48 -6.52 -9.72
C ILE A 124 -27.41 -5.41 -10.21
N ASP A 125 -28.71 -5.56 -9.98
CA ASP A 125 -29.75 -4.61 -10.38
C ASP A 125 -29.74 -4.23 -11.87
N GLY A 126 -29.23 -5.14 -12.73
CA GLY A 126 -29.13 -4.95 -14.19
C GLY A 126 -27.83 -4.28 -14.64
N GLU A 127 -26.96 -3.87 -13.75
CA GLU A 127 -25.62 -3.34 -14.05
C GLU A 127 -24.54 -4.43 -13.93
N HIS A 128 -23.54 -4.38 -14.80
CA HIS A 128 -22.42 -5.34 -14.83
C HIS A 128 -21.22 -4.75 -14.11
N PHE A 129 -20.80 -5.39 -13.02
CA PHE A 129 -19.61 -5.00 -12.26
C PHE A 129 -18.50 -6.06 -12.40
N PRO A 130 -17.23 -5.66 -12.57
CA PRO A 130 -16.13 -6.62 -12.55
C PRO A 130 -16.03 -7.24 -11.14
N LEU A 131 -16.06 -8.58 -11.08
CA LEU A 131 -16.00 -9.33 -9.82
C LEU A 131 -14.64 -9.15 -9.14
N PHE A 132 -13.56 -9.12 -9.92
CA PHE A 132 -12.19 -8.94 -9.46
C PHE A 132 -11.67 -7.56 -9.84
N ARG A 133 -12.11 -6.56 -9.14
CA ARG A 133 -11.55 -5.23 -9.25
C ARG A 133 -10.22 -5.16 -8.48
N GLY A 134 -9.25 -4.39 -8.95
CA GLY A 134 -7.96 -4.22 -8.29
C GLY A 134 -8.11 -3.84 -6.82
N ALA A 135 -7.49 -4.60 -5.91
CA ALA A 135 -7.53 -4.28 -4.49
C ALA A 135 -6.89 -2.91 -4.19
N THR A 136 -5.87 -2.55 -4.95
CA THR A 136 -5.12 -1.30 -4.82
C THR A 136 -5.74 -0.12 -5.59
N THR A 137 -6.79 -0.35 -6.38
CA THR A 137 -7.58 0.71 -7.03
C THR A 137 -8.77 1.17 -6.19
N ASP A 138 -8.91 0.65 -4.97
CA ASP A 138 -9.86 1.11 -3.96
C ASP A 138 -9.13 1.89 -2.88
N PHE A 139 -9.60 3.14 -2.65
CA PHE A 139 -8.98 4.02 -1.65
C PHE A 139 -9.07 3.45 -0.23
N ASN A 140 -10.17 2.80 0.13
CA ASN A 140 -10.32 2.22 1.47
C ASN A 140 -9.29 1.12 1.74
N THR A 141 -9.02 0.27 0.75
CA THR A 141 -8.02 -0.81 0.85
C THR A 141 -6.61 -0.24 0.98
N THR A 142 -6.24 0.73 0.15
CA THR A 142 -4.90 1.34 0.18
C THR A 142 -4.68 2.19 1.42
N PHE A 143 -5.71 2.90 1.88
CA PHE A 143 -5.66 3.65 3.13
C PHE A 143 -5.52 2.72 4.34
N GLY A 144 -6.31 1.64 4.38
CA GLY A 144 -6.21 0.62 5.42
C GLY A 144 -4.83 -0.03 5.48
N LEU A 145 -4.25 -0.37 4.33
CA LEU A 145 -2.89 -0.92 4.25
C LEU A 145 -1.84 0.08 4.74
N ALA A 146 -1.89 1.33 4.28
CA ALA A 146 -0.95 2.38 4.70
C ALA A 146 -1.06 2.66 6.20
N LEU A 147 -2.29 2.71 6.73
CA LEU A 147 -2.55 2.87 8.16
C LEU A 147 -1.97 1.71 8.97
N ALA A 148 -2.24 0.46 8.55
CA ALA A 148 -1.71 -0.74 9.22
C ALA A 148 -0.18 -0.74 9.25
N VAL A 149 0.48 -0.35 8.16
CA VAL A 149 1.94 -0.23 8.09
C VAL A 149 2.46 0.81 9.07
N VAL A 150 1.90 2.02 9.07
CA VAL A 150 2.36 3.09 9.96
C VAL A 150 2.07 2.75 11.42
N VAL A 151 0.91 2.20 11.74
CA VAL A 151 0.59 1.74 13.11
C VAL A 151 1.56 0.66 13.58
N THR A 152 1.94 -0.29 12.71
CA THR A 152 2.93 -1.30 13.05
C THR A 152 4.30 -0.68 13.36
N MET A 153 4.71 0.33 12.58
CA MET A 153 5.95 1.08 12.87
C MET A 153 5.90 1.80 14.23
N GLN A 154 4.75 2.40 14.56
CA GLN A 154 4.54 3.03 15.87
C GLN A 154 4.62 2.00 17.01
N VAL A 155 4.01 0.82 16.83
CA VAL A 155 4.07 -0.27 17.81
C VAL A 155 5.51 -0.76 18.01
N ILE A 156 6.29 -0.89 16.94
CA ILE A 156 7.72 -1.25 17.03
C ILE A 156 8.47 -0.17 17.80
N GLY A 157 8.31 1.12 17.48
CA GLY A 157 8.93 2.23 18.20
C GLY A 157 8.56 2.26 19.69
N ILE A 158 7.30 1.96 20.03
CA ILE A 158 6.85 1.86 21.41
C ILE A 158 7.50 0.66 22.15
N ARG A 159 7.68 -0.47 21.48
CA ARG A 159 8.33 -1.65 22.06
C ARG A 159 9.80 -1.40 22.39
N GLU A 160 10.50 -0.67 21.52
CA GLU A 160 11.91 -0.36 21.69
C GLU A 160 12.16 0.70 22.78
N GLN A 161 11.40 1.82 22.77
CA GLN A 161 11.61 2.97 23.65
C GLN A 161 10.76 2.93 24.94
N GLY A 162 9.80 2.00 25.00
CA GLY A 162 8.76 2.00 26.02
C GLY A 162 7.70 3.09 25.80
N VAL A 163 6.49 2.86 26.34
CA VAL A 163 5.33 3.74 26.12
C VAL A 163 5.62 5.18 26.55
N PHE A 164 6.24 5.36 27.72
CA PHE A 164 6.52 6.68 28.27
C PHE A 164 7.65 7.42 27.54
N GLY A 165 8.68 6.69 27.10
CA GLY A 165 9.76 7.26 26.29
C GLY A 165 9.24 7.75 24.95
N TYR A 166 8.48 6.91 24.27
CA TYR A 166 7.88 7.21 22.98
C TYR A 166 6.90 8.40 23.03
N LEU A 167 5.97 8.42 24.00
CA LEU A 167 5.05 9.55 24.18
C LEU A 167 5.76 10.86 24.53
N SER A 168 6.83 10.79 25.32
CA SER A 168 7.58 11.99 25.70
C SER A 168 8.29 12.65 24.53
N HIS A 169 8.51 11.92 23.44
CA HIS A 169 9.09 12.44 22.21
C HIS A 169 8.10 13.35 21.47
N PHE A 170 6.83 12.97 21.40
CA PHE A 170 5.78 13.78 20.78
C PHE A 170 5.30 14.92 21.66
N ILE A 171 5.22 14.70 22.99
CA ILE A 171 4.62 15.64 23.92
C ILE A 171 5.66 16.01 24.99
N GLN A 172 6.47 17.01 24.68
CA GLN A 172 7.57 17.47 25.54
C GLN A 172 7.12 18.43 26.65
N ILE A 173 5.88 18.33 27.15
CA ILE A 173 5.33 19.24 28.20
C ILE A 173 6.21 19.26 29.45
N LYS A 174 6.76 18.11 29.86
CA LYS A 174 7.66 18.03 31.01
C LYS A 174 8.95 18.84 30.82
N GLN A 175 9.46 18.90 29.57
CA GLN A 175 10.65 19.70 29.26
C GLN A 175 10.33 21.20 29.27
N VAL A 176 9.16 21.59 28.77
CA VAL A 176 8.68 22.99 28.84
C VAL A 176 8.59 23.48 30.28
N ILE A 177 7.95 22.68 31.16
CA ILE A 177 7.80 23.05 32.58
C ILE A 177 9.17 23.12 33.30
N LYS A 178 10.09 22.19 33.02
CA LYS A 178 11.44 22.19 33.57
C LYS A 178 12.28 23.35 33.02
N GLY A 179 12.16 23.68 31.73
CA GLY A 179 12.89 24.77 31.09
C GLY A 179 12.56 26.13 31.72
N PHE A 180 11.27 26.42 31.97
CA PHE A 180 10.83 27.65 32.63
C PHE A 180 11.25 27.75 34.11
N LYS A 181 11.44 26.60 34.79
CA LYS A 181 11.95 26.57 36.17
C LYS A 181 13.43 26.86 36.27
N LYS A 182 14.22 26.65 35.22
CA LYS A 182 15.67 26.84 35.22
C LYS A 182 16.07 28.23 34.72
N SER A 183 15.58 28.69 33.59
CA SER A 183 15.88 30.00 33.03
C SER A 183 14.86 30.36 31.96
N PHE A 184 14.60 31.67 31.77
CA PHE A 184 13.70 32.15 30.70
C PHE A 184 14.15 31.72 29.29
N GLY A 185 15.46 31.69 29.03
CA GLY A 185 16.03 31.24 27.76
C GLY A 185 15.80 29.74 27.51
N GLU A 186 15.97 28.87 28.51
CA GLU A 186 15.69 27.44 28.42
C GLU A 186 14.17 27.16 28.25
N GLY A 187 13.32 27.99 28.86
CA GLY A 187 11.88 27.94 28.65
C GLY A 187 11.48 28.19 27.21
N MET A 188 12.09 29.19 26.59
CA MET A 188 11.85 29.54 25.20
C MET A 188 12.27 28.42 24.24
N THR A 189 13.44 27.80 24.46
CA THR A 189 13.91 26.64 23.67
C THR A 189 12.99 25.42 23.84
N SER A 190 12.45 25.21 25.04
CA SER A 190 11.52 24.12 25.32
C SER A 190 10.15 24.29 24.62
N ILE A 191 9.69 25.54 24.42
CA ILE A 191 8.50 25.83 23.61
C ILE A 191 8.73 25.42 22.16
N VAL A 192 9.89 25.74 21.59
CA VAL A 192 10.24 25.30 20.23
C VAL A 192 10.21 23.77 20.14
N GLY A 193 10.78 23.07 21.12
CA GLY A 193 10.71 21.60 21.19
C GLY A 193 9.28 21.05 21.20
N PHE A 194 8.37 21.71 21.91
CA PHE A 194 6.95 21.32 21.91
C PHE A 194 6.29 21.48 20.53
N PHE A 195 6.55 22.58 19.82
CA PHE A 195 6.05 22.76 18.45
C PHE A 195 6.63 21.73 17.48
N VAL A 196 7.92 21.38 17.62
CA VAL A 196 8.54 20.31 16.84
C VAL A 196 7.81 18.98 17.07
N GLY A 197 7.48 18.63 18.29
CA GLY A 197 6.70 17.43 18.61
C GLY A 197 5.31 17.42 17.97
N LEU A 198 4.62 18.57 17.91
CA LEU A 198 3.33 18.68 17.21
C LEU A 198 3.49 18.48 15.68
N ILE A 199 4.51 19.07 15.09
CA ILE A 199 4.82 18.88 13.65
C ILE A 199 5.11 17.41 13.36
N GLU A 200 5.73 16.72 14.29
CA GLU A 200 6.02 15.29 14.15
C GLU A 200 4.73 14.44 14.09
N ILE A 201 3.72 14.73 14.93
CA ILE A 201 2.40 14.07 14.84
C ILE A 201 1.77 14.29 13.46
N VAL A 202 1.81 15.52 12.97
CA VAL A 202 1.30 15.85 11.62
C VAL A 202 2.08 15.09 10.54
N SER A 203 3.39 14.95 10.71
CA SER A 203 4.26 14.18 9.81
C SER A 203 3.88 12.70 9.78
N GLU A 204 3.54 12.08 10.91
CA GLU A 204 3.09 10.68 10.95
C GLU A 204 1.78 10.48 10.19
N LEU A 205 0.82 11.40 10.36
CA LEU A 205 -0.43 11.38 9.58
C LEU A 205 -0.18 11.59 8.08
N ALA A 206 0.73 12.50 7.74
CA ALA A 206 1.12 12.77 6.36
C ALA A 206 1.76 11.55 5.67
N LYS A 207 2.49 10.72 6.41
CA LYS A 207 3.04 9.45 5.88
C LYS A 207 1.92 8.51 5.44
N VAL A 208 0.87 8.33 6.26
CA VAL A 208 -0.30 7.49 5.91
C VAL A 208 -0.94 7.98 4.62
N LEU A 209 -1.24 9.27 4.54
CA LEU A 209 -1.86 9.87 3.36
C LEU A 209 -0.96 9.74 2.12
N SER A 210 0.34 10.04 2.26
CA SER A 210 1.29 9.97 1.14
C SER A 210 1.42 8.54 0.60
N LEU A 211 1.54 7.52 1.47
CA LEU A 211 1.63 6.12 1.07
C LEU A 211 0.34 5.65 0.40
N SER A 212 -0.81 5.96 1.01
CA SER A 212 -2.13 5.59 0.51
C SER A 212 -2.43 6.21 -0.85
N LEU A 213 -2.29 7.55 -0.98
CA LEU A 213 -2.57 8.26 -2.22
C LEU A 213 -1.61 7.88 -3.35
N ARG A 214 -0.37 7.56 -3.04
CA ARG A 214 0.61 7.12 -4.04
C ARG A 214 0.23 5.76 -4.62
N LEU A 215 -0.13 4.80 -3.76
CA LEU A 215 -0.53 3.47 -4.20
C LEU A 215 -1.86 3.52 -4.96
N PHE A 216 -2.86 4.16 -4.37
CA PHE A 216 -4.17 4.35 -4.98
C PHE A 216 -4.08 5.12 -6.30
N GLY A 217 -3.44 6.29 -6.29
CA GLY A 217 -3.42 7.19 -7.45
C GLY A 217 -2.79 6.57 -8.69
N ASN A 218 -1.67 5.86 -8.53
CA ASN A 218 -1.01 5.20 -9.65
C ASN A 218 -1.86 4.07 -10.25
N MET A 219 -2.44 3.20 -9.40
CA MET A 219 -3.21 2.06 -9.86
C MET A 219 -4.58 2.47 -10.39
N PHE A 220 -5.25 3.41 -9.74
CA PHE A 220 -6.52 3.95 -10.19
C PHE A 220 -6.41 4.71 -11.52
N ALA A 221 -5.38 5.57 -11.67
CA ALA A 221 -5.13 6.26 -12.93
C ALA A 221 -4.86 5.27 -14.07
N HIS A 222 -4.13 4.18 -13.80
CA HIS A 222 -3.89 3.13 -14.78
C HIS A 222 -5.19 2.43 -15.20
N GLU A 223 -6.07 2.08 -14.24
CA GLU A 223 -7.37 1.46 -14.50
C GLU A 223 -8.26 2.37 -15.35
N VAL A 224 -8.43 3.65 -14.95
CA VAL A 224 -9.24 4.62 -15.69
C VAL A 224 -8.72 4.81 -17.12
N LEU A 225 -7.41 4.95 -17.29
CA LEU A 225 -6.83 5.16 -18.61
C LEU A 225 -6.94 3.91 -19.49
N THR A 226 -6.88 2.72 -18.91
CA THR A 226 -7.11 1.44 -19.62
C THR A 226 -8.52 1.41 -20.21
N VAL A 227 -9.54 1.77 -19.43
CA VAL A 227 -10.93 1.82 -19.91
C VAL A 227 -11.10 2.84 -21.04
N ILE A 228 -10.56 4.04 -20.89
CA ILE A 228 -10.61 5.08 -21.93
C ILE A 228 -9.91 4.62 -23.22
N LEU A 229 -8.74 3.99 -23.11
CA LEU A 229 -7.99 3.53 -24.27
C LEU A 229 -8.68 2.37 -24.98
N LEU A 230 -9.33 1.46 -24.24
CA LEU A 230 -10.13 0.37 -24.82
C LEU A 230 -11.34 0.91 -25.61
N GLY A 231 -11.95 2.01 -25.13
CA GLY A 231 -13.05 2.66 -25.85
C GLY A 231 -12.63 3.49 -27.07
N ALA A 232 -11.40 4.03 -27.07
CA ALA A 232 -10.93 4.96 -28.10
C ALA A 232 -10.10 4.30 -29.20
N PHE A 233 -9.40 3.21 -28.91
CA PHE A 233 -8.42 2.59 -29.82
C PHE A 233 -8.67 1.09 -29.97
N SER A 234 -8.20 0.53 -31.10
CA SER A 234 -8.13 -0.91 -31.28
C SER A 234 -7.15 -1.56 -30.28
N VAL A 235 -7.14 -2.88 -30.21
CA VAL A 235 -6.44 -3.70 -29.20
C VAL A 235 -4.95 -3.36 -29.00
N ALA A 236 -4.26 -2.85 -30.03
CA ALA A 236 -2.81 -2.64 -29.99
C ALA A 236 -2.37 -1.60 -28.93
N VAL A 237 -3.04 -0.44 -28.86
CA VAL A 237 -2.69 0.63 -27.90
C VAL A 237 -3.01 0.22 -26.47
N PRO A 238 -4.20 -0.31 -26.15
CA PRO A 238 -4.48 -0.86 -24.82
C PRO A 238 -3.51 -1.97 -24.38
N ALA A 239 -3.10 -2.87 -25.27
CA ALA A 239 -2.15 -3.93 -24.95
C ALA A 239 -0.77 -3.40 -24.52
N ILE A 240 -0.25 -2.38 -25.21
CA ILE A 240 0.99 -1.70 -24.82
C ILE A 240 0.81 -1.03 -23.46
N TRP A 241 -0.33 -0.37 -23.22
CA TRP A 241 -0.64 0.30 -21.97
C TRP A 241 -0.74 -0.69 -20.80
N MET A 242 -1.38 -1.83 -20.98
CA MET A 242 -1.41 -2.91 -19.98
C MET A 242 -0.01 -3.45 -19.68
N GLY A 243 0.85 -3.59 -20.68
CA GLY A 243 2.26 -3.94 -20.49
C GLY A 243 3.02 -2.93 -19.62
N MET A 244 2.80 -1.62 -19.87
CA MET A 244 3.32 -0.57 -18.99
C MET A 244 2.80 -0.69 -17.56
N GLY A 245 1.53 -1.04 -17.38
CA GLY A 245 0.92 -1.22 -16.07
C GLY A 245 1.58 -2.31 -15.24
N LEU A 246 1.97 -3.43 -15.86
CA LEU A 246 2.74 -4.48 -15.17
C LEU A 246 4.06 -3.92 -14.60
N LEU A 247 4.77 -3.11 -15.38
CA LEU A 247 6.02 -2.48 -14.95
C LEU A 247 5.76 -1.48 -13.81
N VAL A 248 4.75 -0.62 -13.97
CA VAL A 248 4.35 0.36 -12.94
C VAL A 248 3.93 -0.35 -11.65
N GLY A 249 3.17 -1.44 -11.72
CA GLY A 249 2.74 -2.22 -10.56
C GLY A 249 3.91 -2.80 -9.74
N VAL A 250 4.94 -3.33 -10.43
CA VAL A 250 6.15 -3.82 -9.77
C VAL A 250 6.96 -2.67 -9.15
N VAL A 251 7.24 -1.61 -9.93
CA VAL A 251 7.99 -0.44 -9.46
C VAL A 251 7.28 0.20 -8.26
N GLN A 252 5.96 0.31 -8.30
CA GLN A 252 5.18 0.88 -7.20
C GLN A 252 5.32 0.05 -5.91
N SER A 253 5.35 -1.29 -6.02
CA SER A 253 5.56 -2.16 -4.87
C SER A 253 6.95 -1.96 -4.26
N ILE A 254 7.99 -1.83 -5.09
CA ILE A 254 9.36 -1.55 -4.66
C ILE A 254 9.46 -0.19 -3.97
N VAL A 255 8.88 0.86 -4.56
CA VAL A 255 8.89 2.22 -3.99
C VAL A 255 8.16 2.26 -2.65
N PHE A 256 7.00 1.59 -2.54
CA PHE A 256 6.26 1.50 -1.27
C PHE A 256 7.12 0.87 -0.17
N VAL A 257 7.73 -0.27 -0.46
CA VAL A 257 8.60 -1.01 0.46
C VAL A 257 9.85 -0.22 0.83
N ALA A 258 10.46 0.48 -0.13
CA ALA A 258 11.59 1.37 0.14
C ALA A 258 11.24 2.44 1.18
N LEU A 259 10.08 3.09 1.03
CA LEU A 259 9.61 4.11 1.96
C LEU A 259 9.30 3.55 3.34
N VAL A 260 8.64 2.39 3.42
CA VAL A 260 8.39 1.67 4.67
C VAL A 260 9.71 1.36 5.38
N THR A 261 10.71 0.86 4.65
CA THR A 261 12.06 0.56 5.18
C THR A 261 12.77 1.81 5.68
N VAL A 262 12.70 2.92 4.94
CA VAL A 262 13.26 4.21 5.38
C VAL A 262 12.58 4.70 6.66
N TYR A 263 11.26 4.64 6.73
CA TYR A 263 10.52 5.05 7.93
C TYR A 263 10.89 4.20 9.15
N TYR A 264 11.05 2.89 8.96
CA TYR A 264 11.56 2.01 10.02
C TYR A 264 12.98 2.40 10.46
N SER A 265 13.87 2.61 9.51
CA SER A 265 15.24 3.03 9.80
C SER A 265 15.31 4.34 10.58
N LEU A 266 14.40 5.29 10.30
CA LEU A 266 14.29 6.54 11.04
C LEU A 266 13.80 6.34 12.47
N VAL A 267 12.83 5.45 12.69
CA VAL A 267 12.35 5.10 14.04
C VAL A 267 13.49 4.54 14.89
N LEU A 268 14.31 3.65 14.32
CA LEU A 268 15.47 3.08 15.03
C LEU A 268 16.63 4.06 15.24
N LYS A 269 16.90 4.97 14.30
CA LYS A 269 18.00 5.95 14.43
C LYS A 269 17.78 6.95 15.56
N LYS A 270 16.53 7.26 15.89
CA LYS A 270 16.18 8.14 17.01
C LYS A 270 16.68 7.62 18.37
N GLU A 271 16.95 6.32 18.50
CA GLU A 271 17.50 5.72 19.73
C GLU A 271 18.96 6.09 20.01
N HIS A 272 19.77 6.38 18.98
CA HIS A 272 21.22 6.53 19.11
C HIS A 272 21.68 7.98 19.06
N GLY A 273 20.78 8.94 18.98
CA GLY A 273 21.07 10.37 18.90
C GLY A 273 21.01 11.13 20.23
N GLU A 274 20.66 10.47 21.31
CA GLU A 274 20.58 11.06 22.68
C GLU A 274 21.66 10.52 23.62
N HIS A 275 22.92 10.49 23.16
CA HIS A 275 24.06 10.38 24.08
C HIS A 275 25.10 11.46 23.77
#